data_5bf7ef15942bb0f9dc92bcabdb9b8e96
#
_entry.id   5bf7ef15942bb0f9dc92bcabdb9b8e96
#
_cell.length_a   1.000
_cell.length_b   1.000
_cell.length_c   1.000
_cell.angle_alpha   90.00
_cell.angle_beta   90.00
_cell.angle_gamma   90.00
#
_symmetry.space_group_name_H-M   'P 1'
#
loop_
_entity.id
_entity.type
_entity.pdbx_description
1 polymer ?
#
loop_
_entity_poly.entity_id
_entity_poly.type
_entity_poly.pdbx_seq_one_letter_code
_entity_poly.pdbx_strand_id
1 'polypeptide(L)'
;MLQLIGETMERNKRLTLHEVTNSSEIREFLLLPVRLYRNEQNWIRPLDSDIENVFSPDKNKQFRHGEAIRWIARNSEGLTVGRVAAFYSKKANPANKQPTGGMGFFECENNRELAFSLFDRCRDWLSEKGMVAMDGPVNFGERDRWWGLLVDGFDPP
;
A
#
# COMPACT_ATOMS: atom_id res chain seq x y z
N MET A 1 -33.51 -20.82 -1.33
CA MET A 1 -33.25 -19.38 -1.58
C MET A 1 -32.28 -18.76 -0.56
N LEU A 2 -32.44 -18.99 0.74
CA LEU A 2 -31.55 -18.49 1.79
C LEU A 2 -30.13 -19.10 1.73
N GLN A 3 -29.96 -20.37 1.34
CA GLN A 3 -28.66 -21.02 1.19
C GLN A 3 -27.82 -20.41 0.03
N LEU A 4 -28.44 -20.09 -1.10
CA LEU A 4 -27.77 -19.44 -2.25
C LEU A 4 -27.28 -18.02 -1.92
N ILE A 5 -27.99 -17.30 -1.05
CA ILE A 5 -27.59 -15.96 -0.60
C ILE A 5 -26.39 -16.07 0.35
N GLY A 6 -26.37 -17.08 1.24
CA GLY A 6 -25.24 -17.35 2.14
C GLY A 6 -23.97 -17.73 1.38
N GLU A 7 -24.06 -18.61 0.39
CA GLU A 7 -22.91 -19.05 -0.43
C GLU A 7 -22.36 -17.93 -1.32
N THR A 8 -23.21 -17.04 -1.79
CA THR A 8 -22.78 -15.85 -2.56
C THR A 8 -22.07 -14.83 -1.67
N MET A 9 -22.49 -14.66 -0.42
CA MET A 9 -21.82 -13.80 0.56
C MET A 9 -20.50 -14.39 1.05
N GLU A 10 -20.38 -15.71 1.18
CA GLU A 10 -19.10 -16.37 1.56
C GLU A 10 -18.09 -16.41 0.41
N ARG A 11 -18.52 -16.52 -0.85
CA ARG A 11 -17.62 -16.44 -2.02
C ARG A 11 -16.94 -15.08 -2.14
N ASN A 12 -17.55 -14.01 -1.68
CA ASN A 12 -16.97 -12.66 -1.72
C ASN A 12 -15.90 -12.42 -0.63
N LYS A 13 -15.63 -13.39 0.25
CA LYS A 13 -14.73 -13.24 1.42
C LYS A 13 -13.30 -13.73 1.22
N ARG A 14 -12.94 -14.34 0.10
CA ARG A 14 -11.58 -14.86 -0.06
C ARG A 14 -10.67 -13.80 -0.66
N LEU A 15 -10.06 -13.00 0.22
CA LEU A 15 -9.01 -12.07 -0.15
C LEU A 15 -7.69 -12.82 -0.30
N THR A 16 -6.93 -12.51 -1.34
CA THR A 16 -5.57 -13.00 -1.54
C THR A 16 -4.61 -11.83 -1.72
N LEU A 17 -3.49 -11.88 -1.00
CA LEU A 17 -2.43 -10.87 -1.10
C LEU A 17 -1.32 -11.39 -2.01
N HIS A 18 -0.94 -10.59 -2.98
CA HIS A 18 0.10 -10.90 -3.96
C HIS A 18 1.20 -9.86 -3.88
N GLU A 19 2.44 -10.29 -3.77
CA GLU A 19 3.59 -9.42 -3.96
C GLU A 19 3.65 -8.96 -5.41
N VAL A 20 3.94 -7.69 -5.62
CA VAL A 20 4.06 -7.10 -6.95
C VAL A 20 5.44 -7.40 -7.51
N THR A 21 5.54 -8.37 -8.41
CA THR A 21 6.81 -8.89 -8.94
C THR A 21 6.94 -8.76 -10.45
N ASN A 22 5.84 -8.54 -11.17
CA ASN A 22 5.81 -8.49 -12.63
C ASN A 22 5.05 -7.28 -13.17
N SER A 23 5.18 -7.01 -14.46
CA SER A 23 4.60 -5.84 -15.13
C SER A 23 3.07 -5.77 -15.05
N SER A 24 2.38 -6.91 -15.03
CA SER A 24 0.92 -6.93 -14.87
C SER A 24 0.52 -6.46 -13.47
N GLU A 25 1.16 -6.97 -12.44
CA GLU A 25 0.91 -6.60 -11.05
C GLU A 25 1.32 -5.14 -10.77
N ILE A 26 2.40 -4.67 -11.37
CA ILE A 26 2.79 -3.24 -11.35
C ILE A 26 1.66 -2.39 -11.91
N ARG A 27 1.12 -2.77 -13.06
CA ARG A 27 0.01 -2.05 -13.68
C ARG A 27 -1.25 -2.06 -12.80
N GLU A 28 -1.58 -3.18 -12.18
CA GLU A 28 -2.71 -3.28 -11.25
C GLU A 28 -2.50 -2.37 -10.04
N PHE A 29 -1.29 -2.36 -9.47
CA PHE A 29 -0.91 -1.49 -8.35
C PHE A 29 -1.08 -0.01 -8.71
N LEU A 30 -0.67 0.41 -9.90
CA LEU A 30 -0.76 1.80 -10.38
C LEU A 30 -2.20 2.21 -10.71
N LEU A 31 -3.01 1.29 -11.25
CA LEU A 31 -4.36 1.60 -11.74
C LEU A 31 -5.45 1.48 -10.68
N LEU A 32 -5.21 0.85 -9.54
CA LEU A 32 -6.22 0.74 -8.48
C LEU A 32 -6.77 2.10 -8.04
N PRO A 33 -5.96 3.12 -7.73
CA PRO A 33 -6.49 4.44 -7.35
C PRO A 33 -7.29 5.11 -8.46
N VAL A 34 -6.90 4.92 -9.71
CA VAL A 34 -7.65 5.45 -10.86
C VAL A 34 -9.08 4.91 -10.88
N ARG A 35 -9.25 3.62 -10.52
CA ARG A 35 -10.57 3.02 -10.41
C ARG A 35 -11.33 3.48 -9.17
N LEU A 36 -10.67 3.55 -8.02
CA LEU A 36 -11.29 3.96 -6.75
C LEU A 36 -11.77 5.41 -6.80
N TYR A 37 -10.93 6.30 -7.33
CA TYR A 37 -11.17 7.75 -7.32
C TYR A 37 -11.76 8.30 -8.63
N ARG A 38 -12.28 7.43 -9.51
CA ARG A 38 -12.81 7.83 -10.84
C ARG A 38 -13.88 8.91 -10.82
N ASN A 39 -14.60 9.04 -9.69
CA ASN A 39 -15.68 10.02 -9.52
C ASN A 39 -15.25 11.20 -8.63
N GLU A 40 -14.03 11.22 -8.15
CA GLU A 40 -13.48 12.28 -7.28
C GLU A 40 -12.91 13.41 -8.14
N GLN A 41 -13.58 14.55 -8.17
CA GLN A 41 -13.19 15.68 -9.02
C GLN A 41 -11.86 16.32 -8.62
N ASN A 42 -11.53 16.27 -7.34
CA ASN A 42 -10.33 16.89 -6.78
C ASN A 42 -9.12 15.94 -6.76
N TRP A 43 -9.30 14.66 -7.12
CA TRP A 43 -8.20 13.72 -7.14
C TRP A 43 -7.35 13.89 -8.41
N ILE A 44 -6.07 14.12 -8.22
CA ILE A 44 -5.08 14.22 -9.31
C ILE A 44 -4.24 12.94 -9.30
N ARG A 45 -4.25 12.22 -10.43
CA ARG A 45 -3.44 11.02 -10.59
C ARG A 45 -1.94 11.37 -10.54
N PRO A 46 -1.16 10.76 -9.64
CA PRO A 46 0.29 10.86 -9.67
C PRO A 46 0.86 10.26 -10.97
N LEU A 47 2.03 10.73 -11.40
CA LEU A 47 2.73 10.12 -12.53
C LEU A 47 3.18 8.70 -12.17
N ASP A 48 2.93 7.75 -13.05
CA ASP A 48 3.35 6.36 -12.86
C ASP A 48 4.86 6.23 -12.67
N SER A 49 5.65 7.04 -13.40
CA SER A 49 7.09 7.11 -13.25
C SER A 49 7.55 7.54 -11.86
N ASP A 50 6.84 8.46 -11.21
CA ASP A 50 7.19 8.92 -9.86
C ASP A 50 6.95 7.82 -8.83
N ILE A 51 5.85 7.08 -8.97
CA ILE A 51 5.57 5.92 -8.12
C ILE A 51 6.62 4.81 -8.35
N GLU A 52 6.90 4.46 -9.62
CA GLU A 52 7.90 3.43 -9.94
C GLU A 52 9.30 3.80 -9.47
N ASN A 53 9.68 5.08 -9.53
CA ASN A 53 10.97 5.55 -9.02
C ASN A 53 11.14 5.31 -7.52
N VAL A 54 10.06 5.31 -6.74
CA VAL A 54 10.12 4.97 -5.30
C VAL A 54 10.57 3.53 -5.09
N PHE A 55 10.16 2.60 -5.95
CA PHE A 55 10.47 1.17 -5.87
C PHE A 55 11.69 0.74 -6.70
N SER A 56 12.36 1.67 -7.35
CA SER A 56 13.56 1.39 -8.16
C SER A 56 14.83 1.56 -7.33
N PRO A 57 15.64 0.50 -7.13
CA PRO A 57 16.93 0.61 -6.42
C PRO A 57 17.91 1.58 -7.10
N ASP A 58 17.83 1.74 -8.42
CA ASP A 58 18.70 2.66 -9.17
C ASP A 58 18.32 4.12 -8.98
N LYS A 59 17.05 4.41 -8.72
CA LYS A 59 16.52 5.77 -8.57
C LYS A 59 16.38 6.20 -7.13
N ASN A 60 15.96 5.30 -6.24
CA ASN A 60 15.74 5.59 -4.84
C ASN A 60 16.96 5.22 -3.98
N LYS A 61 17.68 6.24 -3.51
CA LYS A 61 18.87 6.09 -2.68
C LYS A 61 18.61 5.39 -1.33
N GLN A 62 17.36 5.32 -0.89
CA GLN A 62 17.00 4.64 0.37
C GLN A 62 17.31 3.14 0.33
N PHE A 63 17.30 2.52 -0.86
CA PHE A 63 17.69 1.12 -1.03
C PHE A 63 19.16 0.82 -0.65
N ARG A 64 20.01 1.83 -0.54
CA ARG A 64 21.38 1.65 -0.01
C ARG A 64 21.41 1.25 1.46
N HIS A 65 20.33 1.54 2.19
CA HIS A 65 20.24 1.37 3.64
C HIS A 65 18.98 0.66 4.09
N GLY A 66 18.15 0.18 3.17
CA GLY A 66 16.87 -0.42 3.47
C GLY A 66 16.29 -1.19 2.30
N GLU A 67 15.05 -1.60 2.49
CA GLU A 67 14.27 -2.36 1.51
C GLU A 67 12.84 -1.81 1.44
N ALA A 68 12.20 -2.02 0.31
CA ALA A 68 10.79 -1.78 0.11
C ALA A 68 10.14 -2.96 -0.60
N ILE A 69 8.88 -3.19 -0.28
CA ILE A 69 8.05 -4.22 -0.89
C ILE A 69 6.64 -3.67 -1.07
N ARG A 70 5.91 -4.17 -2.05
CA ARG A 70 4.52 -3.77 -2.31
C ARG A 70 3.64 -4.96 -2.63
N TRP A 71 2.36 -4.84 -2.27
CA TRP A 71 1.35 -5.88 -2.50
C TRP A 71 0.09 -5.29 -3.10
N ILE A 72 -0.60 -6.15 -3.83
CA ILE A 72 -1.99 -5.98 -4.23
C ILE A 72 -2.85 -7.04 -3.56
N ALA A 73 -4.07 -6.66 -3.22
CA ALA A 73 -5.09 -7.59 -2.73
C ALA A 73 -6.11 -7.84 -3.84
N ARG A 74 -6.42 -9.10 -4.09
CA ARG A 74 -7.47 -9.51 -5.04
C ARG A 74 -8.61 -10.19 -4.30
N ASN A 75 -9.83 -9.94 -4.77
CA ASN A 75 -11.02 -10.64 -4.31
C ASN A 75 -11.16 -12.02 -4.99
N SER A 76 -12.21 -12.76 -4.66
CA SER A 76 -12.49 -14.08 -5.24
C SER A 76 -12.72 -14.10 -6.74
N GLU A 77 -13.01 -12.95 -7.35
CA GLU A 77 -13.19 -12.78 -8.80
C GLU A 77 -11.87 -12.41 -9.50
N GLY A 78 -10.77 -12.28 -8.75
CA GLY A 78 -9.47 -11.88 -9.25
C GLY A 78 -9.33 -10.37 -9.46
N LEU A 79 -10.31 -9.56 -9.06
CA LEU A 79 -10.24 -8.11 -9.16
C LEU A 79 -9.34 -7.56 -8.05
N THR A 80 -8.41 -6.66 -8.40
CA THR A 80 -7.59 -5.94 -7.43
C THR A 80 -8.46 -4.94 -6.66
N VAL A 81 -8.54 -5.12 -5.35
CA VAL A 81 -9.42 -4.35 -4.45
C VAL A 81 -8.65 -3.55 -3.40
N GLY A 82 -7.35 -3.75 -3.29
CA GLY A 82 -6.48 -3.02 -2.37
C GLY A 82 -5.03 -3.06 -2.79
N ARG A 83 -4.25 -2.10 -2.29
CA ARG A 83 -2.81 -2.03 -2.44
C ARG A 83 -2.16 -1.46 -1.19
N VAL A 84 -0.90 -1.81 -0.96
CA VAL A 84 -0.07 -1.25 0.11
C VAL A 84 1.40 -1.49 -0.18
N ALA A 85 2.28 -0.70 0.40
CA ALA A 85 3.71 -0.94 0.44
C ALA A 85 4.25 -0.85 1.86
N ALA A 86 5.29 -1.61 2.16
CA ALA A 86 6.07 -1.49 3.39
C ALA A 86 7.55 -1.29 3.06
N PHE A 87 8.25 -0.61 3.95
CA PHE A 87 9.66 -0.31 3.77
C PHE A 87 10.33 0.01 5.10
N TYR A 88 11.66 -0.12 5.13
CA TYR A 88 12.46 0.33 6.25
C TYR A 88 13.79 0.91 5.76
N SER A 89 14.43 1.73 6.60
CA SER A 89 15.77 2.23 6.38
C SER A 89 16.56 2.16 7.68
N LYS A 90 17.69 1.47 7.66
CA LYS A 90 18.62 1.39 8.81
C LYS A 90 19.14 2.76 9.22
N LYS A 91 19.29 3.67 8.25
CA LYS A 91 19.73 5.05 8.51
C LYS A 91 18.71 5.87 9.28
N ALA A 92 17.42 5.60 9.07
CA ALA A 92 16.33 6.26 9.80
C ALA A 92 16.14 5.71 11.22
N ASN A 93 16.77 4.58 11.54
CA ASN A 93 16.69 3.87 12.81
C ASN A 93 18.05 3.85 13.53
N PRO A 94 18.50 4.97 14.12
CA PRO A 94 19.75 4.97 14.89
C PRO A 94 19.65 4.04 16.10
N ALA A 95 20.78 3.48 16.53
CA ALA A 95 20.87 2.38 17.50
C ALA A 95 20.18 2.63 18.86
N ASN A 96 19.93 3.87 19.21
CA ASN A 96 19.29 4.28 20.49
C ASN A 96 17.81 4.65 20.35
N LYS A 97 17.20 4.39 19.20
CA LYS A 97 15.77 4.60 18.94
C LYS A 97 15.06 3.28 18.68
N GLN A 98 13.76 3.27 18.88
CA GLN A 98 12.89 2.15 18.55
C GLN A 98 12.98 1.86 17.03
N PRO A 99 13.36 0.64 16.60
CA PRO A 99 13.38 0.26 15.19
C PRO A 99 11.98 0.36 14.59
N THR A 100 11.79 1.33 13.70
CA THR A 100 10.49 1.65 13.11
C THR A 100 10.57 1.54 11.59
N GLY A 101 9.67 0.77 11.02
CA GLY A 101 9.44 0.72 9.58
C GLY A 101 8.33 1.68 9.14
N GLY A 102 8.11 1.77 7.85
CA GLY A 102 7.05 2.58 7.28
C GLY A 102 6.09 1.77 6.43
N MET A 103 4.86 2.23 6.33
CA MET A 103 3.89 1.75 5.36
C MET A 103 3.28 2.93 4.60
N GLY A 104 2.97 2.71 3.32
CA GLY A 104 2.38 3.72 2.46
C GLY A 104 1.73 3.14 1.21
N PHE A 105 1.35 4.00 0.27
CA PHE A 105 0.59 3.59 -0.92
C PHE A 105 -0.66 2.77 -0.57
N PHE A 106 -1.22 3.02 0.62
CA PHE A 106 -2.40 2.33 1.09
C PHE A 106 -3.65 2.92 0.44
N GLU A 107 -4.30 2.12 -0.37
CA GLU A 107 -5.65 2.35 -0.87
C GLU A 107 -6.40 1.03 -0.94
N CYS A 108 -7.66 1.04 -0.58
CA CYS A 108 -8.53 -0.13 -0.73
C CYS A 108 -9.99 0.27 -0.86
N GLU A 109 -10.80 -0.65 -1.36
CA GLU A 109 -12.25 -0.53 -1.27
C GLU A 109 -12.69 -0.38 0.20
N ASN A 110 -13.85 0.23 0.44
CA ASN A 110 -14.38 0.44 1.79
C ASN A 110 -14.74 -0.89 2.45
N ASN A 111 -13.73 -1.62 2.86
CA ASN A 111 -13.81 -2.92 3.52
C ASN A 111 -12.78 -2.98 4.65
N ARG A 112 -13.27 -3.05 5.88
CA ARG A 112 -12.44 -3.07 7.09
C ARG A 112 -11.52 -4.30 7.15
N GLU A 113 -12.01 -5.49 6.81
CA GLU A 113 -11.24 -6.73 6.83
C GLU A 113 -10.08 -6.67 5.84
N LEU A 114 -10.33 -6.12 4.64
CA LEU A 114 -9.32 -5.87 3.62
C LEU A 114 -8.25 -4.90 4.13
N ALA A 115 -8.65 -3.77 4.72
CA ALA A 115 -7.72 -2.78 5.24
C ALA A 115 -6.81 -3.40 6.32
N PHE A 116 -7.37 -4.12 7.28
CA PHE A 116 -6.59 -4.80 8.31
C PHE A 116 -5.66 -5.88 7.75
N SER A 117 -6.10 -6.65 6.74
CA SER A 117 -5.24 -7.64 6.08
C SER A 117 -4.01 -7.00 5.43
N LEU A 118 -4.17 -5.82 4.83
CA LEU A 118 -3.07 -5.05 4.25
C LEU A 118 -2.11 -4.53 5.33
N PHE A 119 -2.63 -3.99 6.44
CA PHE A 119 -1.81 -3.53 7.56
C PHE A 119 -1.07 -4.69 8.23
N ASP A 120 -1.74 -5.81 8.46
CA ASP A 120 -1.13 -7.00 9.04
C ASP A 120 0.01 -7.53 8.16
N ARG A 121 -0.17 -7.53 6.84
CA ARG A 121 0.89 -7.93 5.92
C ARG A 121 2.12 -7.04 6.02
N CYS A 122 1.93 -5.73 6.11
CA CYS A 122 3.03 -4.78 6.32
C CYS A 122 3.73 -5.02 7.66
N ARG A 123 2.96 -5.15 8.74
CA ARG A 123 3.48 -5.42 10.08
C ARG A 123 4.31 -6.71 10.12
N ASP A 124 3.80 -7.79 9.55
CA ASP A 124 4.46 -9.09 9.58
C ASP A 124 5.79 -9.03 8.82
N TRP A 125 5.81 -8.47 7.61
CA TRP A 125 7.06 -8.28 6.87
C TRP A 125 8.06 -7.39 7.60
N LEU A 126 7.62 -6.29 8.19
CA LEU A 126 8.48 -5.39 8.96
C LEU A 126 9.03 -6.09 10.21
N SER A 127 8.23 -6.92 10.88
CA SER A 127 8.68 -7.74 12.02
C SER A 127 9.78 -8.73 11.62
N GLU A 128 9.64 -9.38 10.45
CA GLU A 128 10.68 -10.26 9.88
C GLU A 128 12.00 -9.50 9.60
N LYS A 129 11.92 -8.18 9.34
CA LYS A 129 13.07 -7.29 9.13
C LYS A 129 13.60 -6.67 10.44
N GLY A 130 13.06 -7.08 11.59
CA GLY A 130 13.49 -6.61 12.92
C GLY A 130 12.92 -5.26 13.34
N MET A 131 11.90 -4.77 12.66
CA MET A 131 11.18 -3.57 13.07
C MET A 131 10.17 -3.94 14.17
N VAL A 132 10.04 -3.09 15.18
CA VAL A 132 9.13 -3.29 16.31
C VAL A 132 7.98 -2.27 16.32
N ALA A 133 8.01 -1.31 15.39
CA ALA A 133 6.94 -0.35 15.18
C ALA A 133 6.78 -0.07 13.67
N MET A 134 5.60 0.42 13.29
CA MET A 134 5.24 0.80 11.94
C MET A 134 4.57 2.18 11.94
N ASP A 135 5.14 3.12 11.21
CA ASP A 135 4.55 4.42 10.93
C ASP A 135 3.82 4.40 9.59
N GLY A 136 2.72 5.11 9.49
CA GLY A 136 1.98 5.22 8.23
C GLY A 136 0.74 6.10 8.30
N PRO A 137 0.27 6.55 7.12
CA PRO A 137 0.91 6.41 5.81
C PRO A 137 2.09 7.36 5.63
N VAL A 138 3.20 6.84 5.14
CA VAL A 138 4.43 7.60 4.83
C VAL A 138 5.03 7.10 3.51
N ASN A 139 6.07 7.76 2.99
CA ASN A 139 6.74 7.36 1.77
C ASN A 139 8.16 6.82 2.04
N PHE A 140 8.64 5.92 1.17
CA PHE A 140 10.01 5.45 1.13
C PHE A 140 10.88 6.42 0.35
N GLY A 141 11.12 7.61 0.92
CA GLY A 141 11.84 8.68 0.26
C GLY A 141 11.83 9.97 1.06
N GLU A 142 12.06 11.07 0.36
CA GLU A 142 12.01 12.41 0.93
C GLU A 142 10.56 12.85 1.17
N ARG A 143 10.32 13.51 2.29
CA ARG A 143 8.96 13.92 2.73
C ARG A 143 8.34 15.03 1.89
N ASP A 144 9.11 15.71 1.06
CA ASP A 144 8.69 16.85 0.25
C ASP A 144 7.62 16.55 -0.81
N ARG A 145 7.39 15.28 -1.13
CA ARG A 145 6.43 14.85 -2.16
C ARG A 145 5.18 14.15 -1.62
N TRP A 146 5.14 13.79 -0.33
CA TRP A 146 4.09 12.95 0.22
C TRP A 146 3.70 13.41 1.61
N TRP A 147 2.47 13.90 1.74
CA TRP A 147 1.99 14.66 2.89
C TRP A 147 1.27 13.79 3.94
N GLY A 148 1.20 12.48 3.75
CA GLY A 148 0.44 11.58 4.59
C GLY A 148 -0.99 11.39 4.10
N LEU A 149 -1.91 11.11 5.01
CA LEU A 149 -3.33 10.91 4.73
C LEU A 149 -4.07 12.25 4.79
N LEU A 150 -4.69 12.66 3.68
CA LEU A 150 -5.60 13.79 3.66
C LEU A 150 -6.93 13.39 4.30
N VAL A 151 -7.32 14.05 5.38
CA VAL A 151 -8.55 13.76 6.14
C VAL A 151 -9.56 14.90 6.08
N ASP A 152 -9.12 16.08 5.65
CA ASP A 152 -9.95 17.29 5.49
C ASP A 152 -9.29 18.24 4.51
N GLY A 153 -10.03 19.23 3.99
CA GLY A 153 -9.50 20.22 3.05
C GLY A 153 -9.35 19.69 1.62
N PHE A 154 -10.29 18.88 1.18
CA PHE A 154 -10.31 18.29 -0.17
C PHE A 154 -10.59 19.31 -1.28
N ASP A 155 -11.18 20.45 -0.95
CA ASP A 155 -11.42 21.51 -1.91
C ASP A 155 -10.19 22.39 -2.06
N PRO A 156 -9.83 22.81 -3.29
CA PRO A 156 -8.75 23.75 -3.50
C PRO A 156 -9.09 25.10 -2.85
N PRO A 157 -8.09 25.83 -2.33
CA PRO A 157 -8.28 27.16 -1.74
C PRO A 157 -8.78 28.18 -2.76
#